data_70600b66e3304f0fd7a49f5e03d8672a
#
_entry.id   70600b66e3304f0fd7a49f5e03d8672a
#
_cell.length_a   1.000
_cell.length_b   1.000
_cell.length_c   1.000
_cell.angle_alpha   90.00
_cell.angle_beta   90.00
_cell.angle_gamma   90.00
#
_symmetry.space_group_name_H-M   'P 1'
#
loop_
_entity.id
_entity.type
_entity.pdbx_description
1 polymer ?
#
loop_
_entity_poly.entity_id
_entity_poly.type
_entity_poly.pdbx_seq_one_letter_code
_entity_poly.pdbx_strand_id
1 'polypeptide(L)'
;MITGPIILVEDDEDDVAIFSEVLKELDIPNRLISFTNPTDAYHFLDGNEEQPFIIISDVNLPRMSGLEFKNKLDQNEKLKKKSIPFVFYSTSAEKKYVNEAYIHLTVQGFFLKGNSIKEIKNQLRIIFEYWKICRHPNT
;
A
#
# COMPACT_ATOMS: atom_id res chain seq x y z
N MET A 1 16.47 6.60 9.87
CA MET A 1 15.97 6.04 8.59
C MET A 1 14.81 5.10 8.88
N ILE A 2 13.72 5.26 8.16
CA ILE A 2 12.55 4.39 8.34
C ILE A 2 12.84 3.06 7.66
N THR A 3 12.76 1.97 8.41
CA THR A 3 12.99 0.62 7.91
C THR A 3 11.66 -0.13 7.78
N GLY A 4 11.74 -1.34 7.30
CA GLY A 4 10.59 -2.20 7.11
C GLY A 4 10.23 -2.35 5.64
N PRO A 5 9.59 -3.46 5.28
CA PRO A 5 9.27 -3.73 3.88
C PRO A 5 8.10 -2.88 3.39
N ILE A 6 8.09 -2.64 2.09
CA ILE A 6 6.94 -2.09 1.38
C ILE A 6 6.10 -3.27 0.94
N ILE A 7 4.84 -3.29 1.33
CA ILE A 7 3.91 -4.34 0.96
C ILE A 7 3.05 -3.82 -0.20
N LEU A 8 3.09 -4.51 -1.32
CA LEU A 8 2.31 -4.16 -2.50
C LEU A 8 1.30 -5.27 -2.79
N VAL A 9 0.02 -4.93 -2.86
CA VAL A 9 -1.03 -5.88 -3.22
C VAL A 9 -1.57 -5.48 -4.58
N GLU A 10 -1.16 -6.22 -5.60
CA GLU A 10 -1.41 -5.93 -7.00
C GLU A 10 -1.39 -7.23 -7.80
N ASP A 11 -2.45 -7.51 -8.58
CA ASP A 11 -2.54 -8.74 -9.34
C ASP A 11 -1.95 -8.66 -10.76
N ASP A 12 -1.62 -7.47 -11.24
CA ASP A 12 -1.01 -7.27 -12.56
C ASP A 12 0.51 -7.30 -12.44
N GLU A 13 1.14 -8.32 -13.03
CA GLU A 13 2.60 -8.50 -12.97
C GLU A 13 3.36 -7.34 -13.62
N ASP A 14 2.82 -6.74 -14.68
CA ASP A 14 3.47 -5.61 -15.33
C ASP A 14 3.49 -4.39 -14.42
N ASP A 15 2.40 -4.15 -13.70
CA ASP A 15 2.33 -3.06 -12.73
C ASP A 15 3.31 -3.28 -11.57
N VAL A 16 3.46 -4.51 -11.11
CA VAL A 16 4.44 -4.85 -10.07
C VAL A 16 5.86 -4.58 -10.56
N ALA A 17 6.17 -4.96 -11.80
CA ALA A 17 7.49 -4.74 -12.39
C ALA A 17 7.81 -3.24 -12.51
N ILE A 18 6.85 -2.44 -12.96
CA ILE A 18 7.00 -0.99 -13.06
C ILE A 18 7.24 -0.39 -11.67
N PHE A 19 6.46 -0.81 -10.70
CA PHE A 19 6.59 -0.33 -9.32
C PHE A 19 7.99 -0.63 -8.76
N SER A 20 8.46 -1.85 -8.95
CA SER A 20 9.79 -2.27 -8.50
C SER A 20 10.89 -1.43 -9.15
N GLU A 21 10.79 -1.19 -10.46
CA GLU A 21 11.78 -0.40 -11.20
C GLU A 21 11.79 1.06 -10.73
N VAL A 22 10.60 1.63 -10.52
CA VAL A 22 10.50 3.01 -10.03
C VAL A 22 11.10 3.15 -8.64
N LEU A 23 10.91 2.17 -7.75
CA LEU A 23 11.54 2.22 -6.43
C LEU A 23 13.07 2.25 -6.52
N LYS A 24 13.64 1.48 -7.46
CA LYS A 24 15.08 1.50 -7.69
C LYS A 24 15.55 2.86 -8.20
N GLU A 25 14.82 3.43 -9.14
CA GLU A 25 15.16 4.75 -9.70
C GLU A 25 15.09 5.87 -8.65
N LEU A 26 14.23 5.71 -7.65
CA LEU A 26 14.09 6.67 -6.55
C LEU A 26 15.07 6.40 -5.40
N ASP A 27 15.93 5.40 -5.53
CA ASP A 27 16.88 5.00 -4.49
C ASP A 27 16.21 4.67 -3.15
N ILE A 28 15.04 4.04 -3.21
CA ILE A 28 14.33 3.61 -2.02
C ILE A 28 14.87 2.25 -1.59
N PRO A 29 15.53 2.16 -0.42
CA PRO A 29 16.23 0.94 -0.02
C PRO A 29 15.32 -0.14 0.57
N ASN A 30 14.09 0.20 0.89
CA ASN A 30 13.15 -0.73 1.54
C ASN A 30 12.82 -1.91 0.63
N ARG A 31 12.83 -3.11 1.20
CA ARG A 31 12.50 -4.33 0.47
C ARG A 31 11.04 -4.30 0.02
N LEU A 32 10.78 -4.64 -1.24
CA LEU A 32 9.43 -4.77 -1.79
C LEU A 32 8.97 -6.21 -1.66
N ILE A 33 7.82 -6.43 -1.04
CA ILE A 33 7.16 -7.72 -0.98
C ILE A 33 5.80 -7.55 -1.64
N SER A 34 5.57 -8.26 -2.75
CA SER A 34 4.32 -8.15 -3.50
C SER A 34 3.47 -9.39 -3.35
N PHE A 35 2.16 -9.19 -3.35
CA PHE A 35 1.15 -10.25 -3.31
C PHE A 35 0.15 -10.03 -4.43
N THR A 36 -0.28 -11.12 -5.06
CA THR A 36 -1.25 -11.05 -6.15
C THR A 36 -2.68 -10.99 -5.63
N ASN A 37 -2.90 -11.26 -4.36
CA ASN A 37 -4.23 -11.24 -3.75
C ASN A 37 -4.14 -10.83 -2.27
N PRO A 38 -5.23 -10.28 -1.73
CA PRO A 38 -5.25 -9.80 -0.35
C PRO A 38 -5.19 -10.90 0.71
N THR A 39 -5.67 -12.09 0.40
CA THR A 39 -5.69 -13.20 1.35
C THR A 39 -4.27 -13.57 1.76
N ASP A 40 -3.38 -13.72 0.78
CA ASP A 40 -1.97 -14.06 1.04
C ASP A 40 -1.27 -12.92 1.78
N ALA A 41 -1.57 -11.67 1.40
CA ALA A 41 -1.02 -10.51 2.07
C ALA A 41 -1.46 -10.46 3.54
N TYR A 42 -2.73 -10.71 3.80
CA TYR A 42 -3.25 -10.74 5.18
C TYR A 42 -2.55 -11.79 6.03
N HIS A 43 -2.42 -13.00 5.50
CA HIS A 43 -1.76 -14.08 6.24
C HIS A 43 -0.30 -13.75 6.53
N PHE A 44 0.39 -13.15 5.58
CA PHE A 44 1.76 -12.70 5.80
C PHE A 44 1.83 -11.66 6.93
N LEU A 45 0.98 -10.65 6.87
CA LEU A 45 0.96 -9.58 7.87
C LEU A 45 0.58 -10.08 9.25
N ASP A 46 -0.38 -10.98 9.33
CA ASP A 46 -0.85 -11.54 10.60
C ASP A 46 0.19 -12.43 11.27
N GLY A 47 0.97 -13.16 10.46
CA GLY A 47 1.98 -14.09 10.97
C GLY A 47 3.37 -13.50 11.12
N ASN A 48 3.61 -12.26 10.70
CA ASN A 48 4.94 -11.65 10.70
C ASN A 48 5.05 -10.60 11.80
N GLU A 49 6.14 -10.61 12.54
CA GLU A 49 6.39 -9.64 13.60
C GLU A 49 7.06 -8.37 13.09
N GLU A 50 7.61 -8.40 11.88
CA GLU A 50 8.27 -7.24 11.29
C GLU A 50 7.26 -6.13 11.03
N GLN A 51 7.64 -4.87 11.33
CA GLN A 51 6.78 -3.71 11.10
C GLN A 51 6.95 -3.24 9.66
N PRO A 52 5.94 -3.37 8.80
CA PRO A 52 6.02 -2.82 7.45
C PRO A 52 6.16 -1.30 7.45
N PHE A 53 6.84 -0.79 6.43
CA PHE A 53 6.92 0.65 6.22
C PHE A 53 5.57 1.20 5.74
N ILE A 54 4.98 0.57 4.73
CA ILE A 54 3.72 1.00 4.13
C ILE A 54 3.07 -0.17 3.40
N ILE A 55 1.75 -0.18 3.35
CA ILE A 55 0.98 -1.08 2.49
C ILE A 55 0.38 -0.24 1.36
N ILE A 56 0.62 -0.64 0.13
CA ILE A 56 0.05 -0.03 -1.06
C ILE A 56 -0.79 -1.09 -1.76
N SER A 57 -2.08 -0.83 -1.93
CA SER A 57 -3.02 -1.82 -2.43
C SER A 57 -3.91 -1.29 -3.52
N ASP A 58 -4.15 -2.11 -4.54
CA ASP A 58 -5.23 -1.85 -5.49
C ASP A 58 -6.58 -2.09 -4.80
N VAL A 59 -7.65 -1.58 -5.39
CA VAL A 59 -9.02 -1.80 -4.95
C VAL A 59 -9.59 -3.07 -5.59
N ASN A 60 -9.43 -3.22 -6.91
CA ASN A 60 -9.98 -4.36 -7.65
C ASN A 60 -9.00 -5.51 -7.67
N LEU A 61 -9.20 -6.46 -6.78
CA LEU A 61 -8.33 -7.61 -6.60
C LEU A 61 -9.14 -8.91 -6.61
N PRO A 62 -8.53 -10.05 -6.95
CA PRO A 62 -9.24 -11.33 -6.92
C PRO A 62 -9.56 -11.74 -5.49
N ARG A 63 -10.64 -12.49 -5.33
CA ARG A 63 -11.13 -13.08 -4.06
C ARG A 63 -11.69 -12.06 -3.08
N MET A 64 -11.01 -10.97 -2.86
CA MET A 64 -11.37 -9.95 -1.87
C MET A 64 -10.94 -8.59 -2.39
N SER A 65 -11.80 -7.59 -2.33
CA SER A 65 -11.41 -6.25 -2.75
C SER A 65 -10.39 -5.63 -1.79
N GLY A 66 -9.68 -4.61 -2.26
CA GLY A 66 -8.75 -3.88 -1.40
C GLY A 66 -9.46 -3.21 -0.23
N LEU A 67 -10.72 -2.80 -0.41
CA LEU A 67 -11.53 -2.22 0.67
C LEU A 67 -11.84 -3.25 1.74
N GLU A 68 -12.25 -4.44 1.34
CA GLU A 68 -12.50 -5.55 2.27
C GLU A 68 -11.23 -5.95 3.01
N PHE A 69 -10.11 -5.97 2.28
CA PHE A 69 -8.79 -6.26 2.87
C PHE A 69 -8.45 -5.25 3.97
N LYS A 70 -8.58 -3.96 3.70
CA LYS A 70 -8.28 -2.92 4.69
C LYS A 70 -9.22 -3.03 5.90
N ASN A 71 -10.50 -3.28 5.66
CA ASN A 71 -11.46 -3.48 6.73
C ASN A 71 -11.05 -4.65 7.62
N LYS A 72 -10.61 -5.74 7.01
CA LYS A 72 -10.16 -6.91 7.76
C LYS A 72 -8.90 -6.62 8.59
N LEU A 73 -7.97 -5.83 8.06
CA LEU A 73 -6.82 -5.37 8.83
C LEU A 73 -7.23 -4.52 10.03
N ASP A 74 -8.19 -3.62 9.84
CA ASP A 74 -8.67 -2.73 10.91
C ASP A 74 -9.41 -3.48 12.01
N GLN A 75 -10.02 -4.64 11.71
CA GLN A 75 -10.69 -5.48 12.69
C GLN A 75 -9.74 -6.38 13.46
N ASN A 76 -8.52 -6.54 13.01
CA ASN A 76 -7.50 -7.32 13.71
C ASN A 76 -6.76 -6.41 14.69
N GLU A 77 -6.99 -6.57 15.99
CA GLU A 77 -6.43 -5.69 17.00
C GLU A 77 -4.90 -5.62 16.97
N LYS A 78 -4.24 -6.75 16.74
CA LYS A 78 -2.78 -6.80 16.65
C LYS A 78 -2.27 -5.97 15.49
N LEU A 79 -2.89 -6.11 14.31
CA LEU A 79 -2.49 -5.38 13.12
C LEU A 79 -2.88 -3.91 13.22
N LYS A 80 -4.03 -3.61 13.81
CA LYS A 80 -4.46 -2.23 14.02
C LYS A 80 -3.47 -1.48 14.92
N LYS A 81 -2.98 -2.11 15.97
CA LYS A 81 -2.01 -1.51 16.88
C LYS A 81 -0.67 -1.20 16.23
N LYS A 82 -0.30 -1.95 15.18
CA LYS A 82 0.91 -1.65 14.42
C LYS A 82 0.82 -0.33 13.69
N SER A 83 -0.39 0.17 13.44
CA SER A 83 -0.62 1.45 12.77
C SER A 83 0.15 1.57 11.46
N ILE A 84 0.12 0.51 10.64
CA ILE A 84 0.85 0.49 9.38
C ILE A 84 0.22 1.49 8.41
N PRO A 85 0.98 2.44 7.86
CA PRO A 85 0.45 3.34 6.84
C PRO A 85 -0.11 2.56 5.66
N PHE A 86 -1.27 2.97 5.17
CA PHE A 86 -1.98 2.28 4.11
C PHE A 86 -2.48 3.30 3.07
N VAL A 87 -2.14 3.08 1.80
CA VAL A 87 -2.68 3.88 0.71
C VAL A 87 -3.27 2.97 -0.35
N PHE A 88 -4.37 3.41 -0.95
CA PHE A 88 -4.89 2.78 -2.16
C PHE A 88 -4.22 3.40 -3.38
N TYR A 89 -3.92 2.56 -4.36
CA TYR A 89 -3.28 2.96 -5.60
C TYR A 89 -3.93 2.16 -6.73
N SER A 90 -4.91 2.77 -7.39
CA SER A 90 -5.83 2.05 -8.26
C SER A 90 -6.17 2.85 -9.52
N THR A 91 -6.48 2.13 -10.61
CA THR A 91 -7.04 2.75 -11.81
C THR A 91 -8.51 3.10 -11.63
N SER A 92 -9.17 2.53 -10.61
CA SER A 92 -10.59 2.79 -10.33
C SER A 92 -10.71 3.70 -9.11
N ALA A 93 -10.99 4.99 -9.37
CA ALA A 93 -11.19 5.98 -8.31
C ALA A 93 -12.64 6.46 -8.30
N GLU A 94 -13.59 5.52 -8.40
CA GLU A 94 -15.01 5.85 -8.31
C GLU A 94 -15.31 6.45 -6.94
N LYS A 95 -16.17 7.47 -6.94
CA LYS A 95 -16.48 8.21 -5.72
C LYS A 95 -16.94 7.33 -4.57
N LYS A 96 -17.69 6.27 -4.87
CA LYS A 96 -18.17 5.34 -3.84
C LYS A 96 -17.02 4.63 -3.11
N TYR A 97 -15.96 4.26 -3.84
CA TYR A 97 -14.78 3.61 -3.26
C TYR A 97 -13.94 4.60 -2.46
N VAL A 98 -13.78 5.79 -2.99
CA VAL A 98 -13.02 6.85 -2.31
C VAL A 98 -13.71 7.23 -1.00
N ASN A 99 -15.03 7.40 -1.03
CA ASN A 99 -15.81 7.71 0.17
C ASN A 99 -15.73 6.58 1.19
N GLU A 100 -15.89 5.31 0.74
CA GLU A 100 -15.75 4.16 1.62
C GLU A 100 -14.40 4.15 2.33
N ALA A 101 -13.32 4.39 1.57
CA ALA A 101 -11.98 4.38 2.12
C ALA A 101 -11.78 5.46 3.20
N TYR A 102 -12.22 6.70 2.92
CA TYR A 102 -11.98 7.80 3.85
C TYR A 102 -12.98 7.87 5.01
N ILE A 103 -14.22 7.44 4.78
CA ILE A 103 -15.25 7.53 5.82
C ILE A 103 -15.17 6.34 6.78
N HIS A 104 -14.97 5.13 6.27
CA HIS A 104 -15.09 3.90 7.06
C HIS A 104 -13.77 3.21 7.38
N LEU A 105 -12.68 3.57 6.72
CA LEU A 105 -11.39 2.91 6.88
C LEU A 105 -10.31 3.90 7.31
N THR A 106 -9.25 3.36 7.94
CA THR A 106 -8.12 4.19 8.38
C THR A 106 -7.03 4.19 7.30
N VAL A 107 -7.21 5.01 6.26
CA VAL A 107 -6.25 5.10 5.15
C VAL A 107 -5.60 6.48 5.10
N GLN A 108 -4.36 6.53 4.64
CA GLN A 108 -3.58 7.74 4.53
C GLN A 108 -3.68 8.39 3.16
N GLY A 109 -4.21 7.69 2.18
CA GLY A 109 -4.42 8.26 0.86
C GLY A 109 -5.10 7.30 -0.11
N PHE A 110 -5.69 7.86 -1.15
CA PHE A 110 -6.29 7.13 -2.25
C PHE A 110 -5.81 7.79 -3.54
N PHE A 111 -4.93 7.09 -4.26
CA PHE A 111 -4.31 7.63 -5.47
C PHE A 111 -4.90 6.99 -6.71
N LEU A 112 -5.22 7.82 -7.70
CA LEU A 112 -5.52 7.33 -9.04
C LEU A 112 -4.21 7.03 -9.73
N LYS A 113 -4.03 5.76 -10.14
CA LYS A 113 -2.79 5.28 -10.74
C LYS A 113 -2.46 6.07 -12.01
N GLY A 114 -1.23 6.57 -12.11
CA GLY A 114 -0.78 7.34 -13.27
C GLY A 114 -0.78 6.55 -14.56
N ASN A 115 -0.86 7.25 -15.69
CA ASN A 115 -0.95 6.66 -17.02
C ASN A 115 0.41 6.47 -17.70
N SER A 116 1.47 6.93 -17.09
CA SER A 116 2.82 6.82 -17.62
C SER A 116 3.79 6.50 -16.49
N ILE A 117 4.96 5.97 -16.86
CA ILE A 117 6.02 5.71 -15.87
C ILE A 117 6.43 6.99 -15.15
N LYS A 118 6.46 8.10 -15.88
CA LYS A 118 6.80 9.41 -15.30
C LYS A 118 5.80 9.83 -14.22
N GLU A 119 4.50 9.67 -14.48
CA GLU A 119 3.47 9.98 -13.51
C GLU A 119 3.54 9.08 -12.30
N ILE A 120 3.74 7.78 -12.51
CA ILE A 120 3.87 6.79 -11.45
C ILE A 120 5.08 7.13 -10.57
N LYS A 121 6.21 7.43 -11.20
CA LYS A 121 7.42 7.82 -10.49
C LYS A 121 7.19 9.08 -9.63
N ASN A 122 6.51 10.07 -10.17
CA ASN A 122 6.19 11.28 -9.42
C ASN A 122 5.29 11.00 -8.22
N GLN A 123 4.27 10.15 -8.41
CA GLN A 123 3.36 9.77 -7.32
C GLN A 123 4.11 9.04 -6.20
N LEU A 124 4.91 8.05 -6.54
CA LEU A 124 5.66 7.29 -5.56
C LEU A 124 6.71 8.14 -4.85
N ARG A 125 7.37 9.05 -5.59
CA ARG A 125 8.30 9.99 -4.98
C ARG A 125 7.62 10.83 -3.91
N ILE A 126 6.43 11.36 -4.19
CA ILE A 126 5.67 12.17 -3.23
C ILE A 126 5.31 11.37 -2.00
N ILE A 127 4.84 10.14 -2.18
CA ILE A 127 4.47 9.26 -1.05
C ILE A 127 5.68 9.02 -0.14
N PHE A 128 6.83 8.68 -0.71
CA PHE A 128 8.00 8.35 0.09
C PHE A 128 8.68 9.59 0.68
N GLU A 129 8.68 10.72 -0.02
CA GLU A 129 9.18 11.97 0.55
C GLU A 129 8.33 12.46 1.72
N TYR A 130 7.01 12.29 1.63
CA TYR A 130 6.10 12.59 2.72
C TYR A 130 6.53 11.86 4.00
N TRP A 131 6.80 10.56 3.89
CA TRP A 131 7.14 9.75 5.05
C TRP A 131 8.55 10.00 5.58
N LYS A 132 9.43 10.63 4.80
CA LYS A 132 10.75 11.03 5.29
C LYS A 132 10.67 12.17 6.32
N ILE A 133 9.66 13.03 6.20
CA ILE A 133 9.49 14.19 7.08
C ILE A 133 8.39 14.00 8.10
N CYS A 134 7.51 13.03 7.92
CA CYS A 134 6.51 12.67 8.89
C CYS A 134 7.08 11.77 9.98
N ARG A 135 6.49 11.85 11.16
CA ARG A 135 6.78 10.84 12.18
C ARG A 135 6.06 9.54 11.80
N HIS A 136 6.83 8.54 11.43
CA HIS A 136 6.30 7.24 11.03
C HIS A 136 6.00 6.38 12.27
N PRO A 137 4.92 5.57 12.26
CA PRO A 137 4.62 4.67 13.39
C PRO A 137 5.74 3.67 13.71
N ASN A 138 6.61 3.39 12.74
CA ASN A 138 7.74 2.47 12.91
C ASN A 138 8.98 3.16 13.53
N THR A 139 8.83 4.38 13.99
CA THR A 139 9.94 5.10 14.62
C THR A 139 9.70 5.41 16.13
#